data_a820fb8e4bbe74382fd04fb5c02489ef
#
_entry.id   a820fb8e4bbe74382fd04fb5c02489ef
#
_cell.length_a   1.000
_cell.length_b   1.000
_cell.length_c   1.000
_cell.angle_alpha   90.00
_cell.angle_beta   90.00
_cell.angle_gamma   90.00
#
_symmetry.space_group_name_H-M   'P 1'
#
loop_
_entity.id
_entity.type
_entity.pdbx_description
1 polymer ?
#
loop_
_entity_poly.entity_id
_entity_poly.type
_entity_poly.pdbx_seq_one_letter_code
_entity_poly.pdbx_strand_id
1 'polypeptide(L)'
;MSGVSTDEIKREFLKSKLGLTGIFILLSLILISIATISLIPASTFQEWNNPEKWISYPKTAVPSWVNFVSSEKIPEHKIIDGNIFESQNDNIYLVSQQFRVSFEYDDFPSDLIFETKTKYSDSHIVQIQVIRPDGIILELLSTSLPYSEIDTTHDQRYFSTESMIKKNLNSYKDEFEFDFSIGA
;
A
#
# COMPACT_ATOMS: atom_id res chain seq x y z
N MET A 1 -48.52 -36.13 29.08
CA MET A 1 -47.60 -35.19 28.40
C MET A 1 -47.13 -35.88 27.14
N SER A 2 -47.74 -35.57 26.00
CA SER A 2 -47.34 -36.15 24.72
C SER A 2 -46.03 -35.47 24.27
N GLY A 3 -44.94 -36.25 24.33
CA GLY A 3 -43.65 -35.75 23.82
C GLY A 3 -43.75 -35.47 22.31
N VAL A 4 -43.49 -34.26 21.89
CA VAL A 4 -43.40 -33.90 20.49
C VAL A 4 -42.28 -34.74 19.87
N SER A 5 -42.59 -35.50 18.83
CA SER A 5 -41.60 -36.37 18.18
C SER A 5 -40.57 -35.51 17.47
N THR A 6 -39.30 -35.92 17.57
CA THR A 6 -38.18 -35.22 16.89
C THR A 6 -38.42 -35.09 15.39
N ASP A 7 -39.15 -36.01 14.80
CA ASP A 7 -39.48 -36.00 13.37
C ASP A 7 -40.57 -34.97 13.01
N GLU A 8 -41.49 -34.69 13.94
CA GLU A 8 -42.48 -33.61 13.79
C GLU A 8 -41.78 -32.24 13.81
N ILE A 9 -40.87 -32.05 14.77
CA ILE A 9 -40.08 -30.80 14.86
C ILE A 9 -39.30 -30.56 13.58
N LYS A 10 -38.58 -31.55 13.07
CA LYS A 10 -37.84 -31.45 11.81
C LYS A 10 -38.75 -31.11 10.63
N ARG A 11 -39.91 -31.73 10.55
CA ARG A 11 -40.87 -31.51 9.45
C ARG A 11 -41.47 -30.11 9.51
N GLU A 12 -41.80 -29.59 10.69
CA GLU A 12 -42.30 -28.23 10.85
C GLU A 12 -41.22 -27.19 10.57
N PHE A 13 -40.00 -27.43 11.04
CA PHE A 13 -38.87 -26.57 10.79
C PHE A 13 -38.54 -26.43 9.28
N LEU A 14 -38.51 -27.53 8.55
CA LEU A 14 -38.29 -27.55 7.10
C LEU A 14 -39.43 -26.93 6.29
N LYS A 15 -40.65 -26.89 6.83
CA LYS A 15 -41.80 -26.21 6.21
C LYS A 15 -41.81 -24.70 6.48
N SER A 16 -41.11 -24.27 7.51
CA SER A 16 -41.01 -22.87 7.86
C SER A 16 -40.05 -22.14 6.91
N LYS A 17 -40.51 -21.06 6.28
CA LYS A 17 -39.64 -20.18 5.44
C LYS A 17 -38.48 -19.66 6.23
N LEU A 18 -38.67 -19.32 7.51
CA LEU A 18 -37.65 -18.85 8.41
C LEU A 18 -36.60 -19.93 8.72
N GLY A 19 -37.07 -21.17 8.95
CA GLY A 19 -36.17 -22.32 9.18
C GLY A 19 -35.30 -22.63 7.96
N LEU A 20 -35.90 -22.57 6.76
CA LEU A 20 -35.18 -22.79 5.51
C LEU A 20 -34.13 -21.71 5.26
N THR A 21 -34.45 -20.44 5.53
CA THR A 21 -33.51 -19.34 5.44
C THR A 21 -32.34 -19.52 6.42
N GLY A 22 -32.61 -19.95 7.65
CA GLY A 22 -31.56 -20.25 8.63
C GLY A 22 -30.62 -21.36 8.18
N ILE A 23 -31.12 -22.45 7.62
CA ILE A 23 -30.31 -23.52 7.05
C ILE A 23 -29.45 -23.01 5.89
N PHE A 24 -30.04 -22.20 5.00
CA PHE A 24 -29.31 -21.64 3.86
C PHE A 24 -28.13 -20.77 4.32
N ILE A 25 -28.35 -19.89 5.31
CA ILE A 25 -27.27 -19.06 5.90
C ILE A 25 -26.19 -19.94 6.52
N LEU A 26 -26.60 -20.97 7.29
CA LEU A 26 -25.64 -21.87 7.93
C LEU A 26 -24.77 -22.60 6.89
N LEU A 27 -25.38 -23.14 5.86
CA LEU A 27 -24.66 -23.82 4.78
C LEU A 27 -23.74 -22.86 4.02
N SER A 28 -24.18 -21.64 3.79
CA SER A 28 -23.34 -20.61 3.16
C SER A 28 -22.12 -20.30 4.01
N LEU A 29 -22.27 -20.16 5.32
CA LEU A 29 -21.13 -19.92 6.22
C LEU A 29 -20.15 -21.10 6.26
N ILE A 30 -20.66 -22.33 6.25
CA ILE A 30 -19.82 -23.54 6.17
C ILE A 30 -19.04 -23.57 4.85
N LEU A 31 -19.70 -23.28 3.73
CA LEU A 31 -19.05 -23.24 2.41
C LEU A 31 -17.98 -22.15 2.34
N ILE A 32 -18.27 -20.96 2.85
CA ILE A 32 -17.28 -19.87 2.93
C ILE A 32 -16.10 -20.29 3.80
N SER A 33 -16.32 -20.93 4.93
CA SER A 33 -15.26 -21.40 5.82
C SER A 33 -14.33 -22.42 5.14
N ILE A 34 -14.91 -23.39 4.43
CA ILE A 34 -14.15 -24.39 3.66
C ILE A 34 -13.38 -23.71 2.52
N ALA A 35 -14.03 -22.79 1.79
CA ALA A 35 -13.41 -22.05 0.70
C ALA A 35 -12.22 -21.21 1.21
N THR A 36 -12.37 -20.58 2.36
CA THR A 36 -11.29 -19.77 2.99
C THR A 36 -10.05 -20.63 3.24
N ILE A 37 -10.20 -21.81 3.85
CA ILE A 37 -9.07 -22.72 4.13
C ILE A 37 -8.43 -23.21 2.83
N SER A 38 -9.21 -23.40 1.76
CA SER A 38 -8.71 -23.92 0.49
C SER A 38 -8.06 -22.87 -0.39
N LEU A 39 -8.48 -21.61 -0.31
CA LEU A 39 -8.04 -20.52 -1.18
C LEU A 39 -6.95 -19.66 -0.54
N ILE A 40 -6.93 -19.54 0.79
CA ILE A 40 -5.95 -18.72 1.47
C ILE A 40 -4.75 -19.59 1.90
N PRO A 41 -3.54 -19.28 1.39
CA PRO A 41 -2.34 -20.02 1.78
C PRO A 41 -2.06 -19.87 3.28
N ALA A 42 -1.53 -20.90 3.90
CA ALA A 42 -1.17 -20.88 5.33
C ALA A 42 -0.13 -19.78 5.66
N SER A 43 0.71 -19.40 4.70
CA SER A 43 1.67 -18.31 4.83
C SER A 43 1.00 -16.97 5.14
N THR A 44 -0.20 -16.71 4.62
CA THR A 44 -0.94 -15.47 4.89
C THR A 44 -1.22 -15.28 6.38
N PHE A 45 -1.50 -16.36 7.11
CA PHE A 45 -1.73 -16.29 8.56
C PHE A 45 -0.43 -16.02 9.35
N GLN A 46 0.71 -16.52 8.85
CA GLN A 46 2.03 -16.25 9.44
C GLN A 46 2.45 -14.80 9.18
N GLU A 47 2.13 -14.29 8.00
CA GLU A 47 2.43 -12.93 7.57
C GLU A 47 1.57 -11.89 8.27
N TRP A 48 0.37 -12.25 8.73
CA TRP A 48 -0.55 -11.36 9.45
C TRP A 48 0.09 -10.71 10.67
N ASN A 49 0.93 -11.45 11.38
CA ASN A 49 1.62 -10.95 12.57
C ASN A 49 3.03 -10.41 12.28
N ASN A 50 3.42 -10.28 11.02
CA ASN A 50 4.74 -9.75 10.65
C ASN A 50 4.66 -8.22 10.47
N PRO A 51 5.19 -7.41 11.42
CA PRO A 51 5.14 -5.95 11.33
C PRO A 51 5.85 -5.40 10.08
N GLU A 52 6.91 -6.06 9.61
CA GLU A 52 7.68 -5.61 8.45
C GLU A 52 6.86 -5.56 7.16
N LYS A 53 5.93 -6.52 7.01
CA LYS A 53 5.03 -6.54 5.85
C LYS A 53 3.98 -5.45 5.89
N TRP A 54 3.57 -5.03 7.10
CA TRP A 54 2.54 -4.02 7.28
C TRP A 54 3.07 -2.59 7.25
N ILE A 55 4.39 -2.40 7.36
CA ILE A 55 5.01 -1.06 7.29
C ILE A 55 4.73 -0.37 5.95
N SER A 56 4.70 -1.12 4.86
CA SER A 56 4.44 -0.59 3.51
C SER A 56 2.97 -0.32 3.23
N TYR A 57 2.07 -0.69 4.14
CA TYR A 57 0.63 -0.45 3.97
C TYR A 57 0.18 0.72 4.84
N PRO A 58 -0.61 1.64 4.31
CA PRO A 58 -1.11 2.77 5.08
C PRO A 58 -2.04 2.26 6.20
N LYS A 59 -1.76 2.68 7.44
CA LYS A 59 -2.49 2.22 8.63
C LYS A 59 -3.97 2.62 8.65
N THR A 60 -4.32 3.69 7.94
CA THR A 60 -5.65 4.30 7.92
C THR A 60 -6.23 4.43 6.51
N ALA A 61 -5.74 3.61 5.57
CA ALA A 61 -6.26 3.66 4.20
C ALA A 61 -7.74 3.32 4.16
N VAL A 62 -8.47 4.14 3.44
CA VAL A 62 -9.87 3.87 3.13
C VAL A 62 -9.93 2.69 2.15
N PRO A 63 -10.80 1.69 2.38
CA PRO A 63 -10.93 0.59 1.45
C PRO A 63 -11.32 1.05 0.04
N SER A 64 -10.74 0.46 -0.99
CA SER A 64 -10.96 0.84 -2.40
C SER A 64 -12.43 0.79 -2.84
N TRP A 65 -13.26 -0.08 -2.21
CA TRP A 65 -14.68 -0.15 -2.52
C TRP A 65 -15.46 1.15 -2.17
N VAL A 66 -14.91 2.01 -1.30
CA VAL A 66 -15.54 3.30 -0.97
C VAL A 66 -15.63 4.18 -2.20
N ASN A 67 -14.67 4.11 -3.12
CA ASN A 67 -14.70 4.84 -4.39
C ASN A 67 -15.88 4.44 -5.32
N PHE A 68 -16.56 3.31 -5.06
CA PHE A 68 -17.77 2.96 -5.80
C PHE A 68 -19.04 3.68 -5.31
N VAL A 69 -19.02 4.17 -4.07
CA VAL A 69 -20.19 4.81 -3.42
C VAL A 69 -19.92 6.29 -3.10
N SER A 70 -18.67 6.72 -3.10
CA SER A 70 -18.29 8.12 -2.88
C SER A 70 -18.42 8.92 -4.16
N SER A 71 -18.82 10.19 -4.04
CA SER A 71 -18.77 11.17 -5.14
C SER A 71 -17.35 11.68 -5.40
N GLU A 72 -16.48 11.59 -4.41
CA GLU A 72 -15.06 12.00 -4.48
C GLU A 72 -14.18 10.75 -4.54
N LYS A 73 -13.21 10.75 -5.44
CA LYS A 73 -12.27 9.65 -5.60
C LYS A 73 -11.09 9.82 -4.66
N ILE A 74 -10.97 8.92 -3.71
CA ILE A 74 -9.89 8.88 -2.72
C ILE A 74 -8.72 8.06 -3.27
N PRO A 75 -7.46 8.50 -3.06
CA PRO A 75 -6.28 7.76 -3.51
C PRO A 75 -6.22 6.35 -2.93
N GLU A 76 -6.00 5.38 -3.82
CA GLU A 76 -5.84 3.98 -3.45
C GLU A 76 -4.37 3.63 -3.26
N HIS A 77 -4.10 2.64 -2.42
CA HIS A 77 -2.75 2.08 -2.31
C HIS A 77 -2.31 1.48 -3.64
N LYS A 78 -1.20 1.98 -4.18
CA LYS A 78 -0.67 1.53 -5.46
C LYS A 78 0.84 1.36 -5.37
N ILE A 79 1.32 0.19 -5.77
CA ILE A 79 2.74 -0.07 -5.97
C ILE A 79 3.08 0.28 -7.41
N ILE A 80 4.14 1.06 -7.59
CA ILE A 80 4.54 1.57 -8.90
C ILE A 80 5.98 1.13 -9.14
N ASP A 81 6.19 0.41 -10.22
CA ASP A 81 7.51 0.06 -10.71
C ASP A 81 7.99 1.11 -11.71
N GLY A 82 9.24 1.50 -11.61
CA GLY A 82 9.86 2.50 -12.48
C GLY A 82 10.83 1.87 -13.47
N ASN A 83 11.04 2.57 -14.58
CA ASN A 83 12.06 2.20 -15.53
C ASN A 83 13.44 2.65 -15.04
N ILE A 84 14.42 1.76 -15.12
CA ILE A 84 15.80 2.02 -14.72
C ILE A 84 16.57 2.51 -15.94
N PHE A 85 17.28 3.61 -15.76
CA PHE A 85 18.20 4.19 -16.76
C PHE A 85 19.59 4.29 -16.13
N GLU A 86 20.56 3.74 -16.82
CA GLU A 86 21.96 3.80 -16.42
C GLU A 86 22.72 4.72 -17.37
N SER A 87 23.50 5.62 -16.81
CA SER A 87 24.35 6.53 -17.55
C SER A 87 25.72 6.60 -16.91
N GLN A 88 26.75 6.43 -17.70
CA GLN A 88 28.14 6.59 -17.25
C GLN A 88 28.80 7.71 -18.03
N ASN A 89 29.32 8.69 -17.30
CA ASN A 89 30.06 9.79 -17.89
C ASN A 89 31.39 9.96 -17.12
N ASP A 90 32.49 9.75 -17.81
CA ASP A 90 33.88 9.79 -17.29
C ASP A 90 34.05 8.99 -15.97
N ASN A 91 33.90 9.63 -14.82
CA ASN A 91 34.08 9.03 -13.50
C ASN A 91 32.80 8.95 -12.68
N ILE A 92 31.65 9.33 -13.26
CA ILE A 92 30.36 9.32 -12.54
C ILE A 92 29.48 8.25 -13.15
N TYR A 93 29.06 7.32 -12.32
CA TYR A 93 28.04 6.34 -12.65
C TYR A 93 26.71 6.77 -12.04
N LEU A 94 25.74 7.07 -12.90
CA LEU A 94 24.41 7.52 -12.50
C LEU A 94 23.38 6.44 -12.84
N VAL A 95 22.69 5.97 -11.83
CA VAL A 95 21.50 5.14 -11.98
C VAL A 95 20.28 5.99 -11.65
N SER A 96 19.39 6.15 -12.59
CA SER A 96 18.13 6.86 -12.37
C SER A 96 16.95 5.94 -12.62
N GLN A 97 15.96 5.99 -11.74
CA GLN A 97 14.71 5.27 -11.88
C GLN A 97 13.57 6.27 -11.96
N GLN A 98 12.81 6.19 -13.04
CA GLN A 98 11.69 7.11 -13.27
C GLN A 98 10.37 6.39 -13.07
N PHE A 99 9.52 6.99 -12.25
CA PHE A 99 8.16 6.54 -11.99
C PHE A 99 7.20 7.53 -12.62
N ARG A 100 6.29 7.06 -13.47
CA ARG A 100 5.25 7.91 -14.04
C ARG A 100 3.92 7.54 -13.42
N VAL A 101 3.31 8.50 -12.76
CA VAL A 101 2.03 8.34 -12.07
C VAL A 101 0.99 9.21 -12.76
N SER A 102 -0.09 8.59 -13.25
CA SER A 102 -1.30 9.32 -13.61
C SER A 102 -2.14 9.44 -12.34
N PHE A 103 -2.34 10.67 -11.89
CA PHE A 103 -3.08 10.95 -10.67
C PHE A 103 -4.48 11.45 -11.04
N GLU A 104 -5.50 10.61 -10.81
CA GLU A 104 -6.90 10.85 -11.19
C GLU A 104 -7.81 10.89 -9.95
N TYR A 105 -7.28 11.33 -8.82
CA TYR A 105 -8.00 11.41 -7.56
C TYR A 105 -8.30 12.86 -7.19
N ASP A 106 -9.38 13.04 -6.41
CA ASP A 106 -9.82 14.35 -5.94
C ASP A 106 -9.11 14.79 -4.66
N ASP A 107 -8.42 13.85 -3.99
CA ASP A 107 -7.69 14.07 -2.74
C ASP A 107 -6.22 13.64 -2.88
N PHE A 108 -5.36 14.10 -1.96
CA PHE A 108 -3.93 13.81 -1.96
C PHE A 108 -3.62 12.47 -1.29
N PRO A 109 -2.54 11.78 -1.69
CA PRO A 109 -2.11 10.58 -0.99
C PRO A 109 -1.62 10.92 0.42
N SER A 110 -1.99 10.09 1.39
CA SER A 110 -1.56 10.26 2.79
C SER A 110 -0.05 10.13 2.96
N ASP A 111 0.59 9.30 2.15
CA ASP A 111 2.04 9.10 2.17
C ASP A 111 2.56 8.57 0.83
N LEU A 112 3.81 8.89 0.53
CA LEU A 112 4.58 8.31 -0.55
C LEU A 112 5.76 7.56 0.07
N ILE A 113 5.87 6.28 -0.24
CA ILE A 113 6.94 5.43 0.27
C ILE A 113 7.87 5.06 -0.88
N PHE A 114 9.14 5.46 -0.75
CA PHE A 114 10.20 5.09 -1.68
C PHE A 114 10.99 3.94 -1.11
N GLU A 115 10.90 2.79 -1.76
CA GLU A 115 11.65 1.59 -1.38
C GLU A 115 12.80 1.38 -2.36
N THR A 116 14.01 1.32 -1.84
CA THR A 116 15.22 1.13 -2.64
C THR A 116 15.96 -0.12 -2.22
N LYS A 117 16.36 -0.90 -3.21
CA LYS A 117 17.22 -2.08 -3.05
C LYS A 117 18.50 -1.85 -3.83
N THR A 118 19.58 -1.56 -3.13
CA THR A 118 20.83 -1.16 -3.77
C THR A 118 22.00 -2.06 -3.36
N LYS A 119 22.89 -2.31 -4.32
CA LYS A 119 24.18 -2.95 -4.13
C LYS A 119 25.27 -1.95 -4.51
N TYR A 120 26.12 -1.60 -3.60
CA TYR A 120 27.19 -0.63 -3.84
C TYR A 120 28.43 -0.92 -2.98
N SER A 121 29.59 -0.49 -3.44
CA SER A 121 30.87 -0.68 -2.76
C SER A 121 31.50 0.63 -2.29
N ASP A 122 30.93 1.77 -2.67
CA ASP A 122 31.49 3.08 -2.38
C ASP A 122 30.41 4.01 -1.83
N SER A 123 30.79 5.15 -1.27
CA SER A 123 29.80 6.12 -0.80
C SER A 123 29.02 6.73 -1.98
N HIS A 124 27.69 6.75 -1.89
CA HIS A 124 26.81 7.20 -2.95
C HIS A 124 25.88 8.28 -2.45
N ILE A 125 25.41 9.11 -3.36
CA ILE A 125 24.33 10.06 -3.11
C ILE A 125 23.04 9.47 -3.67
N VAL A 126 22.03 9.38 -2.82
CA VAL A 126 20.66 9.08 -3.23
C VAL A 126 19.87 10.37 -3.24
N GLN A 127 19.22 10.63 -4.38
CA GLN A 127 18.42 11.82 -4.57
C GLN A 127 17.02 11.41 -5.03
N ILE A 128 15.99 11.90 -4.36
CA ILE A 128 14.61 11.68 -4.71
C ILE A 128 14.01 13.02 -5.14
N GLN A 129 13.46 13.04 -6.35
CA GLN A 129 12.89 14.24 -6.94
C GLN A 129 11.48 13.95 -7.47
N VAL A 130 10.61 14.94 -7.39
CA VAL A 130 9.30 14.93 -8.05
C VAL A 130 9.32 15.95 -9.17
N ILE A 131 8.99 15.49 -10.37
CA ILE A 131 8.84 16.36 -11.54
C ILE A 131 7.34 16.55 -11.76
N ARG A 132 6.90 17.78 -11.63
CA ARG A 132 5.50 18.16 -11.86
C ARG A 132 5.18 18.27 -13.34
N PRO A 133 3.90 18.19 -13.73
CA PRO A 133 3.48 18.36 -15.14
C PRO A 133 3.85 19.74 -15.74
N ASP A 134 4.01 20.77 -14.90
CA ASP A 134 4.45 22.11 -15.30
C ASP A 134 5.97 22.22 -15.52
N GLY A 135 6.72 21.13 -15.27
CA GLY A 135 8.17 21.05 -15.42
C GLY A 135 8.98 21.49 -14.19
N ILE A 136 8.34 21.87 -13.10
CA ILE A 136 9.02 22.19 -11.86
C ILE A 136 9.55 20.91 -11.21
N ILE A 137 10.82 20.94 -10.80
CA ILE A 137 11.50 19.84 -10.12
C ILE A 137 11.58 20.16 -8.63
N LEU A 138 10.96 19.30 -7.82
CA LEU A 138 11.02 19.39 -6.37
C LEU A 138 11.97 18.31 -5.84
N GLU A 139 13.03 18.73 -5.15
CA GLU A 139 13.93 17.80 -4.47
C GLU A 139 13.34 17.44 -3.10
N LEU A 140 12.90 16.18 -2.96
CA LEU A 140 12.35 15.70 -1.70
C LEU A 140 13.43 15.28 -0.71
N LEU A 141 14.44 14.60 -1.20
CA LEU A 141 15.52 14.05 -0.37
C LEU A 141 16.82 14.04 -1.15
N SER A 142 17.89 14.45 -0.48
CA SER A 142 19.28 14.22 -0.92
C SER A 142 20.06 13.73 0.29
N THR A 143 20.56 12.51 0.23
CA THR A 143 21.31 11.89 1.32
C THR A 143 22.47 11.06 0.80
N SER A 144 23.56 10.99 1.57
CA SER A 144 24.68 10.12 1.24
C SER A 144 24.55 8.78 1.95
N LEU A 145 24.72 7.72 1.20
CA LEU A 145 24.86 6.38 1.77
C LEU A 145 26.31 6.13 2.16
N PRO A 146 26.56 5.57 3.36
CA PRO A 146 27.91 5.26 3.80
C PRO A 146 28.53 4.14 2.94
N TYR A 147 29.84 4.03 3.01
CA TYR A 147 30.55 2.89 2.41
C TYR A 147 29.99 1.56 2.91
N SER A 148 29.88 0.60 1.99
CA SER A 148 29.46 -0.76 2.28
C SER A 148 30.40 -1.78 1.64
N GLU A 149 30.49 -2.96 2.24
CA GLU A 149 31.24 -4.05 1.63
C GLU A 149 30.55 -4.52 0.33
N ILE A 150 31.40 -4.95 -0.63
CA ILE A 150 30.92 -5.49 -1.91
C ILE A 150 30.00 -6.70 -1.63
N ASP A 151 28.90 -6.81 -2.35
CA ASP A 151 27.89 -7.86 -2.27
C ASP A 151 26.82 -7.73 -1.15
N THR A 152 26.88 -6.73 -0.31
CA THR A 152 25.80 -6.49 0.65
C THR A 152 24.63 -5.76 -0.02
N THR A 153 23.43 -6.32 0.11
CA THR A 153 22.21 -5.66 -0.37
C THR A 153 21.65 -4.79 0.75
N HIS A 154 21.47 -3.50 0.46
CA HIS A 154 20.85 -2.56 1.37
C HIS A 154 19.42 -2.32 0.95
N ASP A 155 18.50 -2.54 1.88
CA ASP A 155 17.07 -2.27 1.73
C ASP A 155 16.74 -1.05 2.57
N GLN A 156 16.34 0.04 1.92
CA GLN A 156 16.05 1.31 2.58
C GLN A 156 14.69 1.82 2.16
N ARG A 157 13.99 2.41 3.12
CA ARG A 157 12.67 3.01 2.92
C ARG A 157 12.70 4.46 3.36
N TYR A 158 12.16 5.32 2.51
CA TYR A 158 12.00 6.74 2.77
C TYR A 158 10.51 7.08 2.70
N PHE A 159 10.03 7.74 3.75
CA PHE A 159 8.63 8.13 3.87
C PHE A 159 8.48 9.62 3.63
N SER A 160 7.51 10.04 2.82
CA SER A 160 7.25 11.48 2.58
C SER A 160 6.85 12.22 3.86
N THR A 161 6.37 11.51 4.87
CA THR A 161 6.05 12.04 6.19
C THR A 161 7.26 12.27 7.10
N GLU A 162 8.47 11.87 6.70
CA GLU A 162 9.68 12.16 7.45
C GLU A 162 9.95 13.66 7.55
N SER A 163 10.46 14.09 8.71
CA SER A 163 10.66 15.51 9.02
C SER A 163 11.57 16.23 8.02
N MET A 164 12.56 15.52 7.46
CA MET A 164 13.47 16.08 6.46
C MET A 164 12.73 16.36 5.14
N ILE A 165 11.94 15.41 4.65
CA ILE A 165 11.17 15.55 3.41
C ILE A 165 10.09 16.63 3.59
N LYS A 166 9.37 16.62 4.72
CA LYS A 166 8.39 17.67 5.05
C LYS A 166 9.03 19.06 5.07
N LYS A 167 10.24 19.19 5.63
CA LYS A 167 10.94 20.46 5.65
C LYS A 167 11.27 20.96 4.24
N ASN A 168 11.75 20.07 3.37
CA ASN A 168 12.02 20.41 1.98
C ASN A 168 10.75 20.83 1.23
N LEU A 169 9.66 20.07 1.37
CA LEU A 169 8.38 20.41 0.78
C LEU A 169 7.84 21.77 1.25
N ASN A 170 7.96 22.07 2.55
CA ASN A 170 7.54 23.37 3.09
C ASN A 170 8.37 24.55 2.54
N SER A 171 9.67 24.34 2.27
CA SER A 171 10.47 25.41 1.64
C SER A 171 9.98 25.73 0.24
N TYR A 172 9.56 24.76 -0.52
CA TYR A 172 8.95 24.98 -1.85
C TYR A 172 7.57 25.63 -1.78
N LYS A 173 6.78 25.31 -0.74
CA LYS A 173 5.49 25.97 -0.50
C LYS A 173 5.67 27.48 -0.37
N ASP A 174 6.64 27.91 0.42
CA ASP A 174 6.93 29.34 0.63
C ASP A 174 7.48 30.01 -0.64
N GLU A 175 8.27 29.28 -1.45
CA GLU A 175 8.88 29.82 -2.67
C GLU A 175 7.89 29.93 -3.84
N PHE A 176 6.98 28.97 -3.99
CA PHE A 176 6.10 28.86 -5.15
C PHE A 176 4.62 29.09 -4.85
N GLU A 177 4.26 29.44 -3.63
CA GLU A 177 2.88 29.63 -3.15
C GLU A 177 1.99 28.38 -3.35
N PHE A 178 2.58 27.19 -3.29
CA PHE A 178 1.85 25.93 -3.45
C PHE A 178 1.24 25.45 -2.14
N ASP A 179 0.06 24.88 -2.24
CA ASP A 179 -0.53 24.15 -1.13
C ASP A 179 -0.21 22.63 -1.26
N PHE A 180 0.66 22.15 -0.37
CA PHE A 180 1.00 20.73 -0.27
C PHE A 180 0.28 20.15 0.95
N SER A 181 -0.67 19.28 0.69
CA SER A 181 -1.40 18.57 1.75
C SER A 181 -0.92 17.12 1.95
N ILE A 182 0.29 16.79 1.50
CA ILE A 182 0.87 15.45 1.72
C ILE A 182 1.18 15.29 3.21
N GLY A 183 0.60 14.27 3.83
CA GLY A 183 0.92 13.85 5.20
C GLY A 183 0.43 14.81 6.29
N ALA A 184 -0.81 15.27 6.20
CA ALA A 184 -1.50 16.01 7.26
C ALA A 184 -1.89 15.08 8.43
#